data_22d26034fd92a9e989a0080d9a8bf5b5
#
_entry.id   22d26034fd92a9e989a0080d9a8bf5b5
#
_cell.length_a   1.000
_cell.length_b   1.000
_cell.length_c   1.000
_cell.angle_alpha   90.00
_cell.angle_beta   90.00
_cell.angle_gamma   90.00
#
_symmetry.space_group_name_H-M   'P 1'
#
loop_
_entity.id
_entity.type
_entity.pdbx_description
1 polymer ?
#
loop_
_entity_poly.entity_id
_entity_poly.type
_entity_poly.pdbx_seq_one_letter_code
_entity_poly.pdbx_strand_id
1 'polypeptide(L)'
;MRPSSSFLSLGWFAAALIAPILACAEADTLRVGFFPNLTHAPALAARQLEREGKDHHQAALPAGVKLEWRSFNAGPSAMEALLAGAIDVAYVGASPALNAHVRTKGTEIRVLAPVAQGGNALVVRKDSGLKSPKDFVGRNLGTPQLGNTQDVDARTWLREGGLNVHLSGGDARVIPAQNADLMLLFSRGEVDAVWTVEPWVTRLTSEFGGVIVHENKDSLITVLVTTRTALEKRRPAIEAFVRSHYALCARLRADQTWQEKLIREGLGAELRSKPPKAELIGPALSRVTFAVPEDLEARRARLSGLFVRALKDAQDSRLLRGDAPIEPLLESLVNDPKNR
;
A
#
# COMPACT_ATOMS: atom_id res chain seq x y z
N MET A 1 1.11 -31.80 -93.71
CA MET A 1 2.40 -31.57 -93.12
C MET A 1 2.23 -30.44 -92.05
N ARG A 2 2.22 -30.78 -90.80
CA ARG A 2 2.14 -29.80 -89.65
C ARG A 2 3.47 -29.89 -88.90
N PRO A 3 4.10 -28.77 -88.57
CA PRO A 3 5.21 -28.79 -87.61
C PRO A 3 4.70 -28.67 -86.15
N SER A 4 5.29 -29.45 -85.29
CA SER A 4 5.08 -29.50 -83.84
C SER A 4 5.77 -28.34 -83.18
N SER A 5 5.02 -27.60 -82.31
CA SER A 5 5.56 -26.58 -81.43
C SER A 5 5.80 -27.16 -80.04
N SER A 6 7.05 -27.17 -79.60
CA SER A 6 7.50 -27.54 -78.29
C SER A 6 7.30 -26.35 -77.31
N PHE A 7 6.50 -26.53 -76.24
CA PHE A 7 6.39 -25.58 -75.15
C PHE A 7 7.44 -25.87 -74.06
N LEU A 8 8.37 -24.95 -73.86
CA LEU A 8 9.27 -24.93 -72.71
C LEU A 8 8.52 -24.33 -71.53
N SER A 9 8.26 -25.12 -70.46
CA SER A 9 7.75 -24.68 -69.24
C SER A 9 8.87 -24.13 -68.35
N LEU A 10 8.87 -22.82 -68.09
CA LEU A 10 9.78 -22.15 -67.21
C LEU A 10 9.20 -22.28 -65.76
N GLY A 11 9.79 -23.14 -64.93
CA GLY A 11 9.45 -23.31 -63.54
C GLY A 11 9.97 -22.11 -62.66
N TRP A 12 9.08 -21.37 -62.10
CA TRP A 12 9.41 -20.35 -61.14
C TRP A 12 9.57 -20.99 -59.74
N PHE A 13 10.81 -21.09 -59.25
CA PHE A 13 11.09 -21.40 -57.86
C PHE A 13 10.88 -20.14 -57.05
N ALA A 14 9.75 -20.03 -56.34
CA ALA A 14 9.55 -19.02 -55.31
C ALA A 14 10.34 -19.44 -54.06
N ALA A 15 11.49 -18.84 -53.84
CA ALA A 15 12.21 -18.93 -52.56
C ALA A 15 11.46 -18.11 -51.52
N ALA A 16 10.70 -18.77 -50.65
CA ALA A 16 10.09 -18.14 -49.49
C ALA A 16 11.20 -17.74 -48.50
N LEU A 17 11.52 -16.45 -48.44
CA LEU A 17 12.33 -15.86 -47.36
C LEU A 17 11.53 -15.94 -46.04
N ILE A 18 11.82 -16.94 -45.24
CA ILE A 18 11.37 -16.98 -43.82
C ILE A 18 12.25 -15.99 -43.05
N ALA A 19 11.81 -14.74 -42.96
CA ALA A 19 12.39 -13.79 -42.01
C ALA A 19 12.12 -14.31 -40.59
N PRO A 20 13.13 -14.45 -39.73
CA PRO A 20 12.87 -14.76 -38.30
C PRO A 20 12.10 -13.58 -37.73
N ILE A 21 10.86 -13.80 -37.32
CA ILE A 21 10.13 -12.89 -36.44
C ILE A 21 10.92 -12.90 -35.14
N LEU A 22 11.79 -11.92 -34.94
CA LEU A 22 12.30 -11.57 -33.65
C LEU A 22 11.06 -11.16 -32.80
N ALA A 23 10.47 -12.14 -32.12
CA ALA A 23 9.55 -11.84 -31.02
C ALA A 23 10.37 -10.99 -30.05
N CYS A 24 10.13 -9.68 -30.03
CA CYS A 24 10.57 -8.82 -28.96
C CYS A 24 9.95 -9.43 -27.72
N ALA A 25 10.74 -10.17 -26.94
CA ALA A 25 10.32 -10.65 -25.65
C ALA A 25 9.95 -9.39 -24.85
N GLU A 26 8.66 -9.20 -24.60
CA GLU A 26 8.19 -8.10 -23.75
C GLU A 26 8.93 -8.23 -22.43
N ALA A 27 9.69 -7.18 -22.07
CA ALA A 27 10.53 -7.24 -20.88
C ALA A 27 9.66 -7.63 -19.68
N ASP A 28 10.04 -8.69 -19.00
CA ASP A 28 9.31 -9.13 -17.81
C ASP A 28 9.27 -7.97 -16.80
N THR A 29 8.07 -7.56 -16.37
CA THR A 29 7.90 -6.36 -15.57
C THR A 29 7.30 -6.71 -14.21
N LEU A 30 8.02 -6.39 -13.14
CA LEU A 30 7.49 -6.44 -11.77
C LEU A 30 6.81 -5.10 -11.45
N ARG A 31 5.50 -5.13 -11.29
CA ARG A 31 4.68 -3.94 -11.04
C ARG A 31 4.36 -3.82 -9.56
N VAL A 32 4.74 -2.70 -8.95
CA VAL A 32 4.62 -2.48 -7.49
C VAL A 32 3.71 -1.31 -7.21
N GLY A 33 2.63 -1.56 -6.44
CA GLY A 33 1.70 -0.56 -5.97
C GLY A 33 2.13 0.07 -4.64
N PHE A 34 1.91 1.37 -4.46
CA PHE A 34 2.17 2.09 -3.21
C PHE A 34 1.30 3.34 -3.08
N PHE A 35 1.34 4.03 -1.92
CA PHE A 35 0.64 5.31 -1.71
C PHE A 35 1.63 6.41 -1.32
N PRO A 36 1.36 7.68 -1.66
CA PRO A 36 2.19 8.81 -1.25
C PRO A 36 1.92 9.21 0.22
N ASN A 37 2.18 8.29 1.14
CA ASN A 37 2.03 8.43 2.59
C ASN A 37 3.35 8.08 3.29
N LEU A 38 3.62 8.65 4.47
CA LEU A 38 4.84 8.33 5.23
C LEU A 38 4.86 6.90 5.76
N THR A 39 3.70 6.26 5.92
CA THR A 39 3.59 4.82 6.22
C THR A 39 4.08 3.93 5.08
N HIS A 40 4.30 4.50 3.89
CA HIS A 40 4.92 3.88 2.71
C HIS A 40 6.32 4.45 2.42
N ALA A 41 6.97 5.02 3.41
CA ALA A 41 8.25 5.72 3.24
C ALA A 41 9.35 4.93 2.53
N PRO A 42 9.50 3.60 2.70
CA PRO A 42 10.47 2.83 1.92
C PRO A 42 10.21 2.90 0.40
N ALA A 43 8.95 2.90 -0.03
CA ALA A 43 8.60 3.08 -1.45
C ALA A 43 8.90 4.50 -1.93
N LEU A 44 8.60 5.53 -1.13
CA LEU A 44 8.93 6.92 -1.45
C LEU A 44 10.43 7.14 -1.59
N ALA A 45 11.22 6.57 -0.68
CA ALA A 45 12.68 6.64 -0.71
C ALA A 45 13.24 5.91 -1.95
N ALA A 46 12.74 4.71 -2.27
CA ALA A 46 13.14 3.96 -3.45
C ALA A 46 12.85 4.74 -4.74
N ARG A 47 11.67 5.33 -4.84
CA ARG A 47 11.27 6.18 -5.97
C ARG A 47 12.15 7.42 -6.11
N GLN A 48 12.54 8.02 -4.98
CA GLN A 48 13.45 9.16 -5.01
C GLN A 48 14.86 8.75 -5.46
N LEU A 49 15.35 7.61 -4.98
CA LEU A 49 16.64 7.05 -5.43
C LEU A 49 16.64 6.76 -6.93
N GLU A 50 15.56 6.21 -7.47
CA GLU A 50 15.40 5.99 -8.93
C GLU A 50 15.50 7.31 -9.71
N ARG A 51 14.85 8.39 -9.25
CA ARG A 51 14.95 9.74 -9.86
C ARG A 51 16.38 10.30 -9.81
N GLU A 52 17.15 9.93 -8.79
CA GLU A 52 18.56 10.28 -8.66
C GLU A 52 19.51 9.38 -9.47
N GLY A 53 18.98 8.43 -10.25
CA GLY A 53 19.77 7.46 -11.01
C GLY A 53 20.42 6.37 -10.14
N LYS A 54 19.87 6.12 -8.94
CA LYS A 54 20.37 5.14 -7.97
C LYS A 54 19.33 4.03 -7.79
N ASP A 55 19.15 3.20 -8.78
CA ASP A 55 18.10 2.19 -8.88
C ASP A 55 18.26 1.04 -7.88
N HIS A 56 18.00 1.30 -6.60
CA HIS A 56 18.24 0.36 -5.50
C HIS A 56 17.50 -0.98 -5.69
N HIS A 57 16.20 -0.93 -6.03
CA HIS A 57 15.41 -2.15 -6.23
C HIS A 57 15.67 -2.77 -7.59
N GLN A 58 15.77 -1.98 -8.65
CA GLN A 58 16.03 -2.47 -10.00
C GLN A 58 17.35 -3.26 -10.05
N ALA A 59 18.40 -2.78 -9.37
CA ALA A 59 19.69 -3.46 -9.30
C ALA A 59 19.64 -4.83 -8.58
N ALA A 60 18.64 -5.07 -7.76
CA ALA A 60 18.46 -6.32 -7.03
C ALA A 60 17.62 -7.36 -7.79
N LEU A 61 16.88 -6.95 -8.83
CA LEU A 61 16.02 -7.84 -9.60
C LEU A 61 16.82 -8.77 -10.50
N PRO A 62 16.27 -9.93 -10.86
CA PRO A 62 16.86 -10.82 -11.86
C PRO A 62 17.07 -10.11 -13.21
N ALA A 63 18.09 -10.52 -13.95
CA ALA A 63 18.39 -9.96 -15.27
C ALA A 63 17.15 -10.04 -16.21
N GLY A 64 16.86 -8.94 -16.91
CA GLY A 64 15.73 -8.84 -17.84
C GLY A 64 14.40 -8.44 -17.19
N VAL A 65 14.30 -8.43 -15.85
CA VAL A 65 13.10 -7.95 -15.15
C VAL A 65 13.19 -6.44 -14.95
N LYS A 66 12.15 -5.71 -15.37
CA LYS A 66 12.01 -4.27 -15.13
C LYS A 66 11.11 -4.00 -13.94
N LEU A 67 11.41 -2.96 -13.17
CA LEU A 67 10.56 -2.47 -12.09
C LEU A 67 9.66 -1.34 -12.60
N GLU A 68 8.36 -1.44 -12.30
CA GLU A 68 7.39 -0.38 -12.55
C GLU A 68 6.61 -0.05 -11.27
N TRP A 69 6.49 1.23 -10.97
CA TRP A 69 5.75 1.71 -9.81
C TRP A 69 4.39 2.28 -10.21
N ARG A 70 3.37 1.97 -9.40
CA ARG A 70 2.01 2.51 -9.56
C ARG A 70 1.51 3.11 -8.26
N SER A 71 1.16 4.39 -8.30
CA SER A 71 0.63 5.12 -7.16
C SER A 71 -0.89 4.93 -7.05
N PHE A 72 -1.38 4.71 -5.83
CA PHE A 72 -2.80 4.60 -5.50
C PHE A 72 -3.17 5.58 -4.39
N ASN A 73 -4.47 5.89 -4.27
CA ASN A 73 -4.97 6.73 -3.18
C ASN A 73 -5.03 5.95 -1.85
N ALA A 74 -5.54 4.72 -1.88
CA ALA A 74 -5.72 3.90 -0.68
C ALA A 74 -5.83 2.38 -1.01
N GLY A 75 -5.91 1.56 0.05
CA GLY A 75 -5.81 0.11 -0.02
C GLY A 75 -6.82 -0.62 -0.90
N PRO A 76 -8.12 -0.37 -0.80
CA PRO A 76 -9.11 -1.09 -1.61
C PRO A 76 -8.81 -1.04 -3.10
N SER A 77 -8.49 0.13 -3.66
CA SER A 77 -8.16 0.27 -5.09
C SER A 77 -6.86 -0.45 -5.48
N ALA A 78 -5.84 -0.46 -4.60
CA ALA A 78 -4.62 -1.22 -4.83
C ALA A 78 -4.87 -2.74 -4.80
N MET A 79 -5.74 -3.23 -3.89
CA MET A 79 -6.09 -4.64 -3.82
C MET A 79 -6.91 -5.10 -5.04
N GLU A 80 -7.79 -4.24 -5.57
CA GLU A 80 -8.49 -4.52 -6.84
C GLU A 80 -7.50 -4.65 -8.00
N ALA A 81 -6.53 -3.74 -8.12
CA ALA A 81 -5.48 -3.80 -9.12
C ALA A 81 -4.59 -5.06 -8.97
N LEU A 82 -4.29 -5.45 -7.73
CA LEU A 82 -3.52 -6.66 -7.44
C LEU A 82 -4.28 -7.93 -7.85
N LEU A 83 -5.55 -8.05 -7.48
CA LEU A 83 -6.40 -9.21 -7.84
C LEU A 83 -6.66 -9.28 -9.35
N ALA A 84 -6.75 -8.15 -10.03
CA ALA A 84 -6.87 -8.07 -11.48
C ALA A 84 -5.53 -8.35 -12.22
N GLY A 85 -4.41 -8.53 -11.50
CA GLY A 85 -3.09 -8.72 -12.10
C GLY A 85 -2.52 -7.47 -12.77
N ALA A 86 -3.06 -6.28 -12.48
CA ALA A 86 -2.55 -5.01 -12.96
C ALA A 86 -1.27 -4.57 -12.22
N ILE A 87 -1.06 -5.07 -11.00
CA ILE A 87 0.17 -5.01 -10.23
C ILE A 87 0.51 -6.39 -9.65
N ASP A 88 1.76 -6.64 -9.30
CA ASP A 88 2.25 -7.93 -8.83
C ASP A 88 2.54 -7.94 -7.31
N VAL A 89 2.92 -6.78 -6.78
CA VAL A 89 3.18 -6.54 -5.34
C VAL A 89 2.53 -5.22 -4.94
N ALA A 90 2.04 -5.12 -3.72
CA ALA A 90 1.51 -3.87 -3.18
C ALA A 90 2.00 -3.61 -1.76
N TYR A 91 2.39 -2.37 -1.50
CA TYR A 91 2.35 -1.79 -0.17
C TYR A 91 0.90 -1.43 0.13
N VAL A 92 0.33 -1.97 1.20
CA VAL A 92 -1.10 -1.78 1.49
C VAL A 92 -1.39 -1.91 2.98
N GLY A 93 -2.50 -1.35 3.43
CA GLY A 93 -2.98 -1.50 4.81
C GLY A 93 -3.40 -2.94 5.14
N ALA A 94 -3.30 -3.30 6.42
CA ALA A 94 -3.68 -4.65 6.88
C ALA A 94 -5.17 -4.95 6.62
N SER A 95 -6.08 -4.00 6.86
CA SER A 95 -7.52 -4.22 6.67
C SER A 95 -7.92 -4.45 5.21
N PRO A 96 -7.45 -3.69 4.20
CA PRO A 96 -7.70 -4.01 2.80
C PRO A 96 -7.12 -5.35 2.36
N ALA A 97 -5.92 -5.71 2.83
CA ALA A 97 -5.30 -7.01 2.53
C ALA A 97 -6.16 -8.16 3.10
N LEU A 98 -6.61 -8.01 4.34
CA LEU A 98 -7.48 -8.98 5.01
C LEU A 98 -8.84 -9.10 4.32
N ASN A 99 -9.46 -7.97 3.93
CA ASN A 99 -10.73 -7.98 3.19
C ASN A 99 -10.61 -8.77 1.88
N ALA A 100 -9.55 -8.52 1.11
CA ALA A 100 -9.29 -9.27 -0.12
C ALA A 100 -9.02 -10.76 0.16
N HIS A 101 -8.33 -11.08 1.26
CA HIS A 101 -8.07 -12.46 1.68
C HIS A 101 -9.38 -13.22 1.99
N VAL A 102 -10.27 -12.63 2.77
CA VAL A 102 -11.58 -13.22 3.10
C VAL A 102 -12.45 -13.34 1.85
N ARG A 103 -12.51 -12.32 1.00
CA ARG A 103 -13.26 -12.34 -0.28
C ARG A 103 -12.79 -13.44 -1.23
N THR A 104 -11.52 -13.77 -1.21
CA THR A 104 -10.91 -14.87 -1.98
C THR A 104 -10.88 -16.19 -1.18
N LYS A 105 -11.66 -16.29 -0.10
CA LYS A 105 -11.76 -17.49 0.75
C LYS A 105 -10.41 -18.02 1.24
N GLY A 106 -9.48 -17.12 1.52
CA GLY A 106 -8.14 -17.46 2.01
C GLY A 106 -7.14 -17.95 0.94
N THR A 107 -7.53 -18.00 -0.33
CA THR A 107 -6.71 -18.69 -1.36
C THR A 107 -5.69 -17.82 -2.05
N GLU A 108 -5.95 -16.52 -2.25
CA GLU A 108 -5.12 -15.71 -3.17
C GLU A 108 -4.11 -14.78 -2.49
N ILE A 109 -4.45 -14.12 -1.39
CA ILE A 109 -3.58 -13.08 -0.83
C ILE A 109 -2.47 -13.69 0.05
N ARG A 110 -1.26 -13.17 -0.13
CA ARG A 110 -0.05 -13.54 0.63
C ARG A 110 0.64 -12.28 1.15
N VAL A 111 0.90 -12.24 2.45
CA VAL A 111 1.76 -11.21 3.07
C VAL A 111 3.21 -11.66 2.92
N LEU A 112 4.03 -10.77 2.39
CA LEU A 112 5.45 -10.99 2.15
C LEU A 112 6.32 -10.44 3.28
N ALA A 113 5.94 -9.27 3.81
CA ALA A 113 6.66 -8.56 4.86
C ALA A 113 5.77 -7.54 5.58
N PRO A 114 5.98 -7.27 6.89
CA PRO A 114 5.52 -6.04 7.52
C PRO A 114 6.33 -4.86 7.00
N VAL A 115 5.73 -3.67 6.98
CA VAL A 115 6.40 -2.42 6.53
C VAL A 115 6.39 -1.36 7.60
N ALA A 116 5.22 -1.00 8.12
CA ALA A 116 5.06 0.09 9.08
C ALA A 116 3.95 -0.17 10.09
N GLN A 117 4.16 0.35 11.30
CA GLN A 117 3.18 0.44 12.39
C GLN A 117 3.04 1.89 12.83
N GLY A 118 1.90 2.26 13.40
CA GLY A 118 1.64 3.61 13.87
C GLY A 118 1.47 4.64 12.75
N GLY A 119 1.64 5.92 13.07
CA GLY A 119 1.42 7.03 12.15
C GLY A 119 -0.03 7.19 11.72
N ASN A 120 -0.96 6.72 12.53
CA ASN A 120 -2.40 6.65 12.29
C ASN A 120 -3.11 7.30 13.47
N ALA A 121 -3.87 8.38 13.25
CA ALA A 121 -4.48 9.16 14.30
C ALA A 121 -5.81 9.78 13.92
N LEU A 122 -6.64 10.03 14.93
CA LEU A 122 -7.84 10.84 14.87
C LEU A 122 -7.49 12.28 15.22
N VAL A 123 -7.68 13.17 14.28
CA VAL A 123 -7.51 14.62 14.45
C VAL A 123 -8.87 15.31 14.44
N VAL A 124 -9.15 16.08 15.47
CA VAL A 124 -10.37 16.88 15.58
C VAL A 124 -10.07 18.36 15.40
N ARG A 125 -11.05 19.16 15.03
CA ARG A 125 -10.92 20.61 15.03
C ARG A 125 -10.73 21.12 16.44
N LYS A 126 -9.84 22.12 16.62
CA LYS A 126 -9.45 22.66 17.93
C LYS A 126 -10.64 23.13 18.78
N ASP A 127 -11.64 23.71 18.14
CA ASP A 127 -12.83 24.29 18.74
C ASP A 127 -14.03 23.33 18.80
N SER A 128 -13.86 22.08 18.37
CA SER A 128 -14.95 21.09 18.31
C SER A 128 -15.41 20.57 19.66
N GLY A 129 -14.53 20.61 20.67
CA GLY A 129 -14.78 20.01 21.99
C GLY A 129 -14.78 18.48 22.01
N LEU A 130 -14.52 17.81 20.88
CA LEU A 130 -14.54 16.36 20.76
C LEU A 130 -13.31 15.74 21.46
N LYS A 131 -13.53 14.77 22.35
CA LYS A 131 -12.47 14.09 23.10
C LYS A 131 -12.66 12.57 23.18
N SER A 132 -13.90 12.12 23.09
CA SER A 132 -14.28 10.71 23.25
C SER A 132 -15.29 10.29 22.18
N PRO A 133 -15.51 9.00 21.97
CA PRO A 133 -16.51 8.53 20.99
C PRO A 133 -17.90 9.14 21.20
N LYS A 134 -18.31 9.31 22.46
CA LYS A 134 -19.67 9.82 22.80
C LYS A 134 -19.91 11.25 22.33
N ASP A 135 -18.85 12.03 22.13
CA ASP A 135 -18.96 13.40 21.63
C ASP A 135 -19.28 13.47 20.14
N PHE A 136 -19.21 12.32 19.45
CA PHE A 136 -19.43 12.23 17.99
C PHE A 136 -20.91 12.05 17.58
N VAL A 137 -21.85 12.08 18.51
CA VAL A 137 -23.28 12.04 18.16
C VAL A 137 -23.62 13.24 17.25
N GLY A 138 -24.14 12.96 16.07
CA GLY A 138 -24.47 13.95 15.04
C GLY A 138 -23.27 14.53 14.28
N ARG A 139 -22.05 14.03 14.49
CA ARG A 139 -20.80 14.54 13.92
C ARG A 139 -20.38 13.78 12.67
N ASN A 140 -19.56 14.47 11.85
CA ASN A 140 -18.96 13.95 10.63
C ASN A 140 -17.48 13.62 10.85
N LEU A 141 -17.09 12.36 10.62
CA LEU A 141 -15.71 11.87 10.71
C LEU A 141 -15.23 11.45 9.33
N GLY A 142 -14.22 12.13 8.80
CA GLY A 142 -13.61 11.80 7.51
C GLY A 142 -12.63 10.63 7.59
N THR A 143 -12.62 9.74 6.58
CA THR A 143 -11.63 8.65 6.42
C THR A 143 -11.16 8.56 4.95
N PRO A 144 -9.92 8.08 4.64
CA PRO A 144 -9.36 8.17 3.27
C PRO A 144 -10.09 7.37 2.20
N GLN A 145 -10.72 6.25 2.56
CA GLN A 145 -11.52 5.41 1.67
C GLN A 145 -12.35 4.41 2.47
N LEU A 146 -13.54 4.10 2.01
CA LEU A 146 -14.37 3.05 2.62
C LEU A 146 -13.63 1.71 2.68
N GLY A 147 -13.57 1.11 3.86
CA GLY A 147 -12.94 -0.19 4.10
C GLY A 147 -11.41 -0.16 4.13
N ASN A 148 -10.77 1.02 4.11
CA ASN A 148 -9.35 1.11 4.42
C ASN A 148 -9.11 0.96 5.94
N THR A 149 -7.86 0.87 6.37
CA THR A 149 -7.53 0.65 7.79
C THR A 149 -8.10 1.75 8.68
N GLN A 150 -8.01 3.02 8.28
CA GLN A 150 -8.54 4.15 9.05
C GLN A 150 -10.07 4.16 9.14
N ASP A 151 -10.76 3.69 8.12
CA ASP A 151 -12.23 3.58 8.14
C ASP A 151 -12.69 2.47 9.09
N VAL A 152 -11.97 1.33 9.13
CA VAL A 152 -12.19 0.27 10.11
C VAL A 152 -11.91 0.80 11.52
N ASP A 153 -10.74 1.39 11.76
CA ASP A 153 -10.34 1.94 13.06
C ASP A 153 -11.37 2.96 13.58
N ALA A 154 -11.79 3.89 12.72
CA ALA A 154 -12.76 4.93 13.08
C ALA A 154 -14.11 4.34 13.51
N ARG A 155 -14.64 3.40 12.74
CA ARG A 155 -15.92 2.75 13.06
C ARG A 155 -15.82 1.87 14.30
N THR A 156 -14.72 1.13 14.46
CA THR A 156 -14.46 0.31 15.64
C THR A 156 -14.41 1.18 16.90
N TRP A 157 -13.63 2.26 16.88
CA TRP A 157 -13.49 3.18 18.00
C TRP A 157 -14.83 3.84 18.42
N LEU A 158 -15.64 4.29 17.44
CA LEU A 158 -16.95 4.85 17.69
C LEU A 158 -17.90 3.82 18.33
N ARG A 159 -17.89 2.58 17.82
CA ARG A 159 -18.74 1.48 18.32
C ARG A 159 -18.34 1.01 19.72
N GLU A 160 -17.04 0.90 20.00
CA GLU A 160 -16.51 0.60 21.34
C GLU A 160 -16.93 1.67 22.36
N GLY A 161 -17.09 2.92 21.92
CA GLY A 161 -17.65 4.02 22.71
C GLY A 161 -19.16 3.98 22.86
N GLY A 162 -19.83 2.96 22.29
CA GLY A 162 -21.28 2.73 22.42
C GLY A 162 -22.13 3.39 21.33
N LEU A 163 -21.52 3.99 20.28
CA LEU A 163 -22.27 4.57 19.18
C LEU A 163 -22.67 3.52 18.14
N ASN A 164 -23.85 3.69 17.60
CA ASN A 164 -24.33 2.88 16.49
C ASN A 164 -23.92 3.54 15.16
N VAL A 165 -22.95 2.93 14.45
CA VAL A 165 -22.38 3.46 13.20
C VAL A 165 -22.60 2.46 12.07
N HIS A 166 -23.22 2.89 10.99
CA HIS A 166 -23.53 2.10 9.80
C HIS A 166 -22.90 2.74 8.55
N LEU A 167 -22.92 2.00 7.44
CA LEU A 167 -22.44 2.53 6.15
C LEU A 167 -23.27 3.73 5.67
N SER A 168 -24.55 3.74 5.98
CA SER A 168 -25.49 4.81 5.58
C SER A 168 -25.78 5.85 6.66
N GLY A 169 -25.01 5.85 7.79
CA GLY A 169 -25.22 6.81 8.90
C GLY A 169 -25.23 6.13 10.26
N GLY A 170 -26.12 6.60 11.16
CA GLY A 170 -26.23 6.17 12.55
C GLY A 170 -26.07 7.37 13.49
N ASP A 171 -25.53 7.13 14.70
CA ASP A 171 -25.31 8.18 15.68
C ASP A 171 -24.20 9.15 15.23
N ALA A 172 -23.22 8.69 14.44
CA ALA A 172 -22.19 9.47 13.78
C ALA A 172 -22.09 9.09 12.31
N ARG A 173 -21.61 10.00 11.45
CA ARG A 173 -21.35 9.74 10.03
C ARG A 173 -19.88 9.56 9.77
N VAL A 174 -19.48 8.43 9.18
CA VAL A 174 -18.12 8.26 8.66
C VAL A 174 -18.15 8.50 7.16
N ILE A 175 -17.37 9.51 6.71
CA ILE A 175 -17.38 10.04 5.34
C ILE A 175 -16.07 9.67 4.65
N PRO A 176 -16.06 8.67 3.75
CA PRO A 176 -14.87 8.34 2.98
C PRO A 176 -14.62 9.37 1.86
N ALA A 177 -13.42 9.96 1.85
CA ALA A 177 -12.96 10.85 0.78
C ALA A 177 -11.43 10.80 0.66
N GLN A 178 -10.84 11.25 -0.45
CA GLN A 178 -9.39 11.28 -0.60
C GLN A 178 -8.75 12.19 0.44
N ASN A 179 -7.52 11.89 0.86
CA ASN A 179 -6.84 12.67 1.90
C ASN A 179 -6.76 14.17 1.57
N ALA A 180 -6.51 14.54 0.31
CA ALA A 180 -6.47 15.95 -0.10
C ALA A 180 -7.86 16.62 0.04
N ASP A 181 -8.93 15.89 -0.27
CA ASP A 181 -10.30 16.39 -0.13
C ASP A 181 -10.68 16.49 1.37
N LEU A 182 -10.25 15.53 2.19
CA LEU A 182 -10.46 15.57 3.65
C LEU A 182 -9.80 16.80 4.28
N MET A 183 -8.61 17.21 3.83
CA MET A 183 -7.96 18.45 4.25
C MET A 183 -8.86 19.66 3.97
N LEU A 184 -9.46 19.71 2.78
CA LEU A 184 -10.34 20.79 2.37
C LEU A 184 -11.65 20.78 3.18
N LEU A 185 -12.30 19.62 3.33
CA LEU A 185 -13.52 19.47 4.12
C LEU A 185 -13.28 19.86 5.60
N PHE A 186 -12.15 19.46 6.17
CA PHE A 186 -11.76 19.84 7.53
C PHE A 186 -11.56 21.36 7.66
N SER A 187 -10.85 21.98 6.73
CA SER A 187 -10.61 23.42 6.74
C SER A 187 -11.90 24.26 6.64
N ARG A 188 -12.90 23.73 5.93
CA ARG A 188 -14.22 24.36 5.79
C ARG A 188 -15.21 24.03 6.91
N GLY A 189 -14.84 23.10 7.80
CA GLY A 189 -15.73 22.63 8.87
C GLY A 189 -16.87 21.73 8.40
N GLU A 190 -16.73 21.14 7.19
CA GLU A 190 -17.69 20.18 6.64
C GLU A 190 -17.52 18.79 7.25
N VAL A 191 -16.32 18.50 7.81
CA VAL A 191 -16.07 17.39 8.74
C VAL A 191 -15.55 17.92 10.06
N ASP A 192 -16.00 17.32 11.17
CA ASP A 192 -15.60 17.70 12.53
C ASP A 192 -14.25 17.11 12.91
N ALA A 193 -13.91 15.99 12.30
CA ALA A 193 -12.70 15.23 12.55
C ALA A 193 -12.25 14.45 11.31
N VAL A 194 -10.98 14.04 11.30
CA VAL A 194 -10.42 13.16 10.27
C VAL A 194 -9.57 12.07 10.92
N TRP A 195 -9.85 10.82 10.61
CA TRP A 195 -8.96 9.71 10.95
C TRP A 195 -8.09 9.39 9.73
N THR A 196 -6.81 9.65 9.84
CA THR A 196 -5.88 9.51 8.72
C THR A 196 -4.48 9.10 9.15
N VAL A 197 -3.55 9.05 8.21
CA VAL A 197 -2.13 8.68 8.40
C VAL A 197 -1.19 9.85 8.13
N GLU A 198 0.07 9.71 8.56
CA GLU A 198 1.12 10.66 8.21
C GLU A 198 1.40 10.68 6.68
N PRO A 199 1.64 11.85 6.07
CA PRO A 199 1.87 13.16 6.68
C PRO A 199 0.59 13.98 6.93
N TRP A 200 -0.59 13.43 6.65
CA TRP A 200 -1.86 14.15 6.73
C TRP A 200 -2.22 14.55 8.16
N VAL A 201 -1.87 13.70 9.15
CA VAL A 201 -2.01 14.01 10.59
C VAL A 201 -1.22 15.27 10.93
N THR A 202 0.07 15.30 10.60
CA THR A 202 0.92 16.47 10.84
C THR A 202 0.43 17.70 10.07
N ARG A 203 -0.07 17.55 8.86
CA ARG A 203 -0.64 18.66 8.09
C ARG A 203 -1.91 19.22 8.74
N LEU A 204 -2.84 18.36 9.15
CA LEU A 204 -4.07 18.78 9.86
C LEU A 204 -3.74 19.56 11.13
N THR A 205 -2.75 19.12 11.88
CA THR A 205 -2.35 19.80 13.13
C THR A 205 -1.59 21.08 12.87
N SER A 206 -0.63 21.12 11.95
CA SER A 206 0.24 22.26 11.70
C SER A 206 -0.39 23.35 10.81
N GLU A 207 -1.18 22.96 9.81
CA GLU A 207 -1.77 23.89 8.82
C GLU A 207 -3.15 24.41 9.28
N PHE A 208 -3.93 23.59 10.01
CA PHE A 208 -5.31 23.91 10.39
C PHE A 208 -5.57 23.91 11.91
N GLY A 209 -4.51 23.76 12.72
CA GLY A 209 -4.62 23.79 14.18
C GLY A 209 -5.41 22.61 14.77
N GLY A 210 -5.52 21.50 14.05
CA GLY A 210 -6.17 20.29 14.53
C GLY A 210 -5.50 19.70 15.76
N VAL A 211 -6.25 18.97 16.56
CA VAL A 211 -5.79 18.33 17.81
C VAL A 211 -5.92 16.81 17.66
N ILE A 212 -4.84 16.09 17.96
CA ILE A 212 -4.88 14.62 18.02
C ILE A 212 -5.59 14.22 19.31
N VAL A 213 -6.67 13.44 19.21
CA VAL A 213 -7.44 12.93 20.36
C VAL A 213 -7.31 11.42 20.52
N HIS A 214 -6.92 10.71 19.48
CA HIS A 214 -6.61 9.29 19.55
C HIS A 214 -5.48 8.94 18.59
N GLU A 215 -4.54 8.09 19.02
CA GLU A 215 -3.43 7.61 18.22
C GLU A 215 -3.26 6.11 18.45
N ASN A 216 -3.32 5.34 17.38
CA ASN A 216 -3.10 3.89 17.43
C ASN A 216 -1.65 3.57 17.04
N LYS A 217 -0.75 3.56 18.03
CA LYS A 217 0.70 3.37 17.83
C LYS A 217 1.07 1.95 17.41
N ASP A 218 0.27 0.96 17.80
CA ASP A 218 0.54 -0.47 17.56
C ASP A 218 -0.22 -1.01 16.34
N SER A 219 -1.01 -0.19 15.66
CA SER A 219 -1.74 -0.57 14.47
C SER A 219 -0.76 -1.00 13.36
N LEU A 220 -0.96 -2.20 12.80
CA LEU A 220 -0.25 -2.64 11.60
C LEU A 220 -0.81 -1.88 10.39
N ILE A 221 -0.10 -0.83 10.02
CA ILE A 221 -0.64 0.12 9.05
C ILE A 221 -0.25 -0.20 7.61
N THR A 222 0.90 -0.83 7.40
CA THR A 222 1.36 -1.19 6.05
C THR A 222 2.08 -2.52 6.05
N VAL A 223 1.71 -3.36 5.10
CA VAL A 223 2.35 -4.64 4.75
C VAL A 223 2.67 -4.68 3.25
N LEU A 224 3.66 -5.50 2.87
CA LEU A 224 3.86 -5.92 1.49
C LEU A 224 3.02 -7.17 1.23
N VAL A 225 2.21 -7.13 0.17
CA VAL A 225 1.37 -8.25 -0.24
C VAL A 225 1.54 -8.59 -1.71
N THR A 226 1.21 -9.83 -2.06
CA THR A 226 1.13 -10.33 -3.44
C THR A 226 -0.06 -11.28 -3.56
N THR A 227 -0.35 -11.77 -4.76
CA THR A 227 -1.24 -12.90 -4.96
C THR A 227 -0.47 -14.21 -5.05
N ARG A 228 -1.11 -15.32 -4.70
CA ARG A 228 -0.56 -16.67 -4.93
C ARG A 228 -0.18 -16.84 -6.42
N THR A 229 -1.06 -16.42 -7.31
CA THR A 229 -0.84 -16.48 -8.76
C THR A 229 0.39 -15.67 -9.21
N ALA A 230 0.59 -14.45 -8.70
CA ALA A 230 1.78 -13.64 -9.02
C ALA A 230 3.05 -14.28 -8.44
N LEU A 231 2.97 -14.80 -7.21
CA LEU A 231 4.11 -15.47 -6.56
C LEU A 231 4.52 -16.74 -7.31
N GLU A 232 3.59 -17.55 -7.79
CA GLU A 232 3.89 -18.75 -8.60
C GLU A 232 4.62 -18.39 -9.89
N LYS A 233 4.22 -17.31 -10.55
CA LYS A 233 4.80 -16.87 -11.84
C LYS A 233 6.12 -16.13 -11.70
N ARG A 234 6.33 -15.37 -10.60
CA ARG A 234 7.39 -14.34 -10.45
C ARG A 234 8.15 -14.43 -9.14
N ARG A 235 8.15 -15.58 -8.47
CA ARG A 235 8.77 -15.75 -7.14
C ARG A 235 10.19 -15.17 -7.05
N PRO A 236 11.13 -15.45 -7.99
CA PRO A 236 12.49 -14.91 -7.87
C PRO A 236 12.54 -13.38 -7.84
N ALA A 237 11.73 -12.72 -8.66
CA ALA A 237 11.67 -11.25 -8.72
C ALA A 237 11.00 -10.66 -7.48
N ILE A 238 9.89 -11.24 -7.02
CA ILE A 238 9.17 -10.81 -5.81
C ILE A 238 10.06 -10.96 -4.58
N GLU A 239 10.72 -12.10 -4.38
CA GLU A 239 11.60 -12.29 -3.23
C GLU A 239 12.85 -11.38 -3.28
N ALA A 240 13.41 -11.15 -4.47
CA ALA A 240 14.52 -10.20 -4.65
C ALA A 240 14.09 -8.78 -4.28
N PHE A 241 12.90 -8.37 -4.72
CA PHE A 241 12.31 -7.08 -4.34
C PHE A 241 12.14 -6.96 -2.82
N VAL A 242 11.58 -7.97 -2.14
CA VAL A 242 11.38 -7.94 -0.68
C VAL A 242 12.71 -7.90 0.06
N ARG A 243 13.72 -8.67 -0.37
CA ARG A 243 15.07 -8.60 0.22
C ARG A 243 15.70 -7.21 0.07
N SER A 244 15.55 -6.59 -1.10
CA SER A 244 16.05 -5.23 -1.32
C SER A 244 15.25 -4.19 -0.52
N HIS A 245 13.94 -4.41 -0.29
CA HIS A 245 13.15 -3.59 0.62
C HIS A 245 13.70 -3.62 2.05
N TYR A 246 14.01 -4.80 2.61
CA TYR A 246 14.64 -4.89 3.93
C TYR A 246 15.99 -4.18 4.00
N ALA A 247 16.82 -4.33 2.97
CA ALA A 247 18.12 -3.65 2.89
C ALA A 247 17.95 -2.10 2.88
N LEU A 248 16.96 -1.59 2.13
CA LEU A 248 16.64 -0.17 2.13
C LEU A 248 16.11 0.30 3.50
N CYS A 249 15.21 -0.44 4.13
CA CYS A 249 14.71 -0.12 5.47
C CYS A 249 15.83 -0.06 6.50
N ALA A 250 16.78 -1.01 6.45
CA ALA A 250 17.95 -1.01 7.33
C ALA A 250 18.82 0.24 7.14
N ARG A 251 19.05 0.65 5.89
CA ARG A 251 19.83 1.86 5.56
C ARG A 251 19.10 3.14 5.97
N LEU A 252 17.79 3.23 5.77
CA LEU A 252 16.99 4.37 6.19
C LEU A 252 17.05 4.55 7.73
N ARG A 253 16.99 3.46 8.50
CA ARG A 253 17.12 3.53 9.96
C ARG A 253 18.52 3.94 10.44
N ALA A 254 19.56 3.61 9.69
CA ALA A 254 20.94 3.92 10.07
C ALA A 254 21.31 5.40 9.86
N ASP A 255 20.58 6.13 8.99
CA ASP A 255 20.86 7.54 8.68
C ASP A 255 19.55 8.33 8.60
N GLN A 256 19.17 8.92 9.72
CA GLN A 256 17.92 9.68 9.85
C GLN A 256 17.92 10.92 8.94
N THR A 257 19.03 11.62 8.80
CA THR A 257 19.12 12.82 7.94
C THR A 257 18.88 12.46 6.48
N TRP A 258 19.50 11.37 6.03
CA TRP A 258 19.30 10.84 4.68
C TRP A 258 17.88 10.32 4.48
N GLN A 259 17.30 9.63 5.48
CA GLN A 259 15.91 9.17 5.50
C GLN A 259 14.94 10.34 5.29
N GLU A 260 15.02 11.37 6.13
CA GLU A 260 14.14 12.54 6.08
C GLU A 260 14.22 13.25 4.72
N LYS A 261 15.43 13.44 4.19
CA LYS A 261 15.65 14.06 2.88
C LYS A 261 14.95 13.26 1.77
N LEU A 262 15.26 11.97 1.64
CA LEU A 262 14.71 11.14 0.58
C LEU A 262 13.18 11.05 0.62
N ILE A 263 12.64 10.86 1.82
CA ILE A 263 11.19 10.72 2.01
C ILE A 263 10.48 12.02 1.70
N ARG A 264 11.03 13.16 2.14
CA ARG A 264 10.48 14.49 1.89
C ARG A 264 10.45 14.81 0.39
N GLU A 265 11.55 14.57 -0.30
CA GLU A 265 11.66 14.81 -1.75
C GLU A 265 10.78 13.85 -2.54
N GLY A 266 10.80 12.55 -2.18
CA GLY A 266 9.96 11.54 -2.79
C GLY A 266 8.46 11.82 -2.62
N LEU A 267 8.03 12.25 -1.43
CA LEU A 267 6.65 12.62 -1.16
C LEU A 267 6.20 13.82 -2.01
N GLY A 268 7.02 14.86 -2.09
CA GLY A 268 6.75 16.04 -2.93
C GLY A 268 6.59 15.66 -4.41
N ALA A 269 7.49 14.82 -4.90
CA ALA A 269 7.46 14.35 -6.29
C ALA A 269 6.20 13.50 -6.58
N GLU A 270 5.81 12.57 -5.69
CA GLU A 270 4.62 11.74 -5.88
C GLU A 270 3.32 12.53 -5.76
N LEU A 271 3.25 13.51 -4.87
CA LEU A 271 2.10 14.42 -4.74
C LEU A 271 2.08 15.53 -5.80
N ARG A 272 3.09 15.61 -6.68
CA ARG A 272 3.26 16.69 -7.69
C ARG A 272 3.16 18.08 -7.05
N SER A 273 3.76 18.24 -5.89
CA SER A 273 3.71 19.45 -5.09
C SER A 273 5.11 19.82 -4.58
N LYS A 274 5.25 21.01 -4.01
CA LYS A 274 6.48 21.34 -3.28
C LYS A 274 6.67 20.31 -2.14
N PRO A 275 7.90 19.84 -1.91
CA PRO A 275 8.19 18.97 -0.76
C PRO A 275 7.68 19.63 0.54
N PRO A 276 7.14 18.86 1.48
CA PRO A 276 6.76 19.39 2.80
C PRO A 276 7.93 20.14 3.44
N LYS A 277 7.61 21.06 4.33
CA LYS A 277 8.65 21.76 5.10
C LYS A 277 9.47 20.77 5.91
N ALA A 278 10.77 20.96 5.97
CA ALA A 278 11.69 20.00 6.61
C ALA A 278 11.33 19.78 8.09
N GLU A 279 10.96 20.83 8.80
CA GLU A 279 10.60 20.79 10.22
C GLU A 279 9.35 19.93 10.53
N LEU A 280 8.55 19.56 9.53
CA LEU A 280 7.36 18.72 9.71
C LEU A 280 7.64 17.23 9.51
N ILE A 281 8.71 16.88 8.80
CA ILE A 281 8.99 15.49 8.43
C ILE A 281 9.48 14.67 9.63
N GLY A 282 10.42 15.18 10.41
CA GLY A 282 10.93 14.48 11.58
C GLY A 282 9.83 14.13 12.60
N PRO A 283 9.01 15.11 13.05
CA PRO A 283 7.86 14.82 13.92
C PRO A 283 6.83 13.84 13.32
N ALA A 284 6.59 13.90 12.01
CA ALA A 284 5.69 12.98 11.34
C ALA A 284 6.27 11.55 11.29
N LEU A 285 7.55 11.40 10.96
CA LEU A 285 8.23 10.11 10.94
C LEU A 285 8.39 9.50 12.33
N SER A 286 8.50 10.30 13.40
CA SER A 286 8.58 9.79 14.77
C SER A 286 7.32 9.04 15.23
N ARG A 287 6.19 9.23 14.55
CA ARG A 287 4.96 8.46 14.79
C ARG A 287 4.91 7.14 14.03
N VAL A 288 5.80 6.92 13.08
CA VAL A 288 5.82 5.73 12.22
C VAL A 288 6.98 4.84 12.62
N THR A 289 6.69 3.61 13.00
CA THR A 289 7.72 2.59 13.28
C THR A 289 7.84 1.68 12.06
N PHE A 290 9.00 1.71 11.41
CA PHE A 290 9.29 0.79 10.31
C PHE A 290 9.71 -0.56 10.82
N ALA A 291 9.30 -1.61 10.07
CA ALA A 291 9.65 -2.98 10.40
C ALA A 291 11.16 -3.15 10.61
N VAL A 292 11.51 -3.82 11.71
CA VAL A 292 12.88 -4.20 12.04
C VAL A 292 13.11 -5.67 11.71
N PRO A 293 14.36 -6.09 11.50
CA PRO A 293 14.71 -7.51 11.40
C PRO A 293 14.25 -8.24 12.67
N GLU A 294 13.58 -9.36 12.48
CA GLU A 294 12.98 -10.17 13.53
C GLU A 294 13.01 -11.62 13.06
N ASP A 295 13.13 -12.57 13.99
CA ASP A 295 13.00 -13.99 13.67
C ASP A 295 11.69 -14.29 12.92
N LEU A 296 11.74 -15.22 11.96
CA LEU A 296 10.59 -15.49 11.08
C LEU A 296 9.38 -16.03 11.86
N GLU A 297 9.59 -16.90 12.84
CA GLU A 297 8.49 -17.47 13.61
C GLU A 297 7.91 -16.45 14.58
N ALA A 298 8.74 -15.63 15.23
CA ALA A 298 8.30 -14.51 16.07
C ALA A 298 7.49 -13.51 15.24
N ARG A 299 7.95 -13.18 14.04
CA ARG A 299 7.24 -12.31 13.08
C ARG A 299 5.90 -12.90 12.69
N ARG A 300 5.84 -14.18 12.35
CA ARG A 300 4.62 -14.89 11.98
C ARG A 300 3.60 -14.86 13.12
N ALA A 301 4.02 -15.19 14.33
CA ALA A 301 3.17 -15.18 15.51
C ALA A 301 2.60 -13.77 15.80
N ARG A 302 3.46 -12.75 15.75
CA ARG A 302 3.05 -11.35 15.95
C ARG A 302 2.05 -10.89 14.88
N LEU A 303 2.33 -11.14 13.61
CA LEU A 303 1.43 -10.78 12.52
C LEU A 303 0.10 -11.52 12.60
N SER A 304 0.10 -12.81 12.94
CA SER A 304 -1.12 -13.60 13.15
C SER A 304 -2.02 -12.94 14.19
N GLY A 305 -1.49 -12.56 15.34
CA GLY A 305 -2.26 -11.85 16.38
C GLY A 305 -2.82 -10.50 15.92
N LEU A 306 -2.05 -9.74 15.11
CA LEU A 306 -2.50 -8.47 14.56
C LEU A 306 -3.63 -8.67 13.51
N PHE A 307 -3.52 -9.65 12.62
CA PHE A 307 -4.54 -9.93 11.62
C PHE A 307 -5.82 -10.53 12.23
N VAL A 308 -5.71 -11.36 13.27
CA VAL A 308 -6.89 -11.86 14.00
C VAL A 308 -7.67 -10.71 14.63
N ARG A 309 -7.00 -9.73 15.26
CA ARG A 309 -7.67 -8.53 15.78
C ARG A 309 -8.30 -7.70 14.67
N ALA A 310 -7.56 -7.43 13.58
CA ALA A 310 -8.07 -6.65 12.45
C ALA A 310 -9.29 -7.33 11.78
N LEU A 311 -9.33 -8.67 11.74
CA LEU A 311 -10.47 -9.44 11.25
C LEU A 311 -11.70 -9.19 12.13
N LYS A 312 -11.53 -9.32 13.45
CA LYS A 312 -12.60 -9.07 14.41
C LYS A 312 -13.13 -7.63 14.29
N ASP A 313 -12.25 -6.63 14.24
CA ASP A 313 -12.62 -5.22 14.15
C ASP A 313 -13.40 -4.91 12.85
N ALA A 314 -12.98 -5.49 11.72
CA ALA A 314 -13.65 -5.35 10.44
C ALA A 314 -15.04 -6.03 10.43
N GLN A 315 -15.19 -7.17 11.09
CA GLN A 315 -16.47 -7.88 11.25
C GLN A 315 -17.42 -7.10 12.19
N ASP A 316 -16.91 -6.66 13.35
CA ASP A 316 -17.68 -5.90 14.33
C ASP A 316 -18.16 -4.56 13.74
N SER A 317 -17.35 -3.90 12.92
CA SER A 317 -17.74 -2.68 12.19
C SER A 317 -18.60 -2.93 10.95
N ARG A 318 -18.97 -4.19 10.67
CA ARG A 318 -19.78 -4.63 9.53
C ARG A 318 -19.21 -4.26 8.15
N LEU A 319 -17.91 -3.98 8.09
CA LEU A 319 -17.19 -3.73 6.84
C LEU A 319 -16.75 -5.03 6.15
N LEU A 320 -16.66 -6.11 6.92
CA LEU A 320 -16.31 -7.43 6.40
C LEU A 320 -17.36 -8.45 6.82
N ARG A 321 -17.79 -9.27 5.84
CA ARG A 321 -18.65 -10.43 6.07
C ARG A 321 -17.90 -11.71 5.71
N GLY A 322 -18.07 -12.74 6.52
CA GLY A 322 -17.38 -14.01 6.34
C GLY A 322 -16.06 -14.07 7.09
N ASP A 323 -15.36 -15.17 6.89
CA ASP A 323 -14.11 -15.52 7.58
C ASP A 323 -13.17 -16.24 6.62
N ALA A 324 -11.88 -16.26 6.95
CA ALA A 324 -10.86 -17.07 6.31
C ALA A 324 -9.73 -17.34 7.29
N PRO A 325 -9.08 -18.52 7.24
CA PRO A 325 -7.95 -18.83 8.09
C PRO A 325 -6.79 -17.85 7.80
N ILE A 326 -6.09 -17.40 8.83
CA ILE A 326 -4.98 -16.44 8.72
C ILE A 326 -3.66 -17.11 8.28
N GLU A 327 -3.50 -18.39 8.52
CA GLU A 327 -2.28 -19.15 8.22
C GLU A 327 -1.88 -19.04 6.74
N PRO A 328 -2.76 -19.24 5.74
CA PRO A 328 -2.40 -19.10 4.34
C PRO A 328 -1.96 -17.67 3.97
N LEU A 329 -2.51 -16.66 4.66
CA LEU A 329 -2.12 -15.26 4.44
C LEU A 329 -0.63 -15.04 4.78
N LEU A 330 -0.08 -15.76 5.76
CA LEU A 330 1.26 -15.58 6.31
C LEU A 330 2.27 -16.66 5.88
N GLU A 331 1.87 -17.64 5.06
CA GLU A 331 2.76 -18.75 4.67
C GLU A 331 3.95 -18.34 3.79
N SER A 332 3.84 -17.19 3.10
CA SER A 332 4.83 -16.69 2.12
C SER A 332 5.69 -15.53 2.63
N LEU A 333 5.77 -15.36 3.95
CA LEU A 333 6.67 -14.37 4.55
C LEU A 333 8.12 -14.60 4.10
N VAL A 334 8.74 -13.53 3.57
CA VAL A 334 10.13 -13.58 3.10
C VAL A 334 11.08 -13.29 4.26
N ASN A 335 12.11 -14.11 4.41
CA ASN A 335 13.14 -13.90 5.42
C ASN A 335 13.97 -12.64 5.13
N ASP A 336 14.31 -11.91 6.19
CA ASP A 336 15.32 -10.85 6.11
C ASP A 336 16.71 -11.52 5.92
N PRO A 337 17.52 -11.09 4.92
CA PRO A 337 18.83 -11.68 4.65
C PRO A 337 19.82 -11.63 5.84
N LYS A 338 19.59 -10.74 6.81
CA LYS A 338 20.46 -10.61 7.99
C LYS A 338 20.16 -11.62 9.11
N ASN A 339 19.08 -12.40 8.97
CA ASN A 339 18.65 -13.40 9.95
C ASN A 339 18.91 -14.84 9.45
N ARG A 340 20.01 -15.06 8.72
CA ARG A 340 20.52 -16.40 8.38
C ARG A 340 21.64 -16.80 9.31
#